data_137fd02b63f1213af5269aea0cfc1525
#
_entry.id   137fd02b63f1213af5269aea0cfc1525
#
_cell.length_a   1.000
_cell.length_b   1.000
_cell.length_c   1.000
_cell.angle_alpha   90.00
_cell.angle_beta   90.00
_cell.angle_gamma   90.00
#
_symmetry.space_group_name_H-M   'P 1'
#
loop_
_entity.id
_entity.type
_entity.pdbx_description
1 polymer ?
#
loop_
_entity_poly.entity_id
_entity_poly.type
_entity_poly.pdbx_seq_one_letter_code
_entity_poly.pdbx_strand_id
1 'polypeptide(L)'
;YAARFSGDNSSAEFAVKKMLSQAVASLTPDGVILVAIENRLGAKYLCGFSEDHLGRPWAGVAGYPRFLGADAGIQTFDSVQWVKLLESMTLKHRFFYPLPDYKLPQALVSEGAAMAPGALAVADRFGPVSRSSGTNGMAPVRLQQTAFHDAGLDDYFADSFGIVIGAANDVVDEVLTHQWVVFDQPWAGKPQGLALRVGEQTPRAF
;
A
#
# COMPACT_ATOMS: atom_id res chain seq x y z
N TYR A 1 -4.56 -10.85 -9.47
CA TYR A 1 -3.70 -11.36 -10.56
C TYR A 1 -3.00 -12.66 -10.17
N ALA A 2 -2.42 -12.79 -8.97
CA ALA A 2 -1.71 -14.00 -8.54
C ALA A 2 -2.57 -15.28 -8.67
N ALA A 3 -3.85 -15.22 -8.32
CA ALA A 3 -4.75 -16.36 -8.43
C ALA A 3 -5.01 -16.80 -9.88
N ARG A 4 -5.00 -15.89 -10.84
CA ARG A 4 -5.12 -16.22 -12.27
C ARG A 4 -3.87 -16.90 -12.83
N PHE A 5 -2.70 -16.61 -12.26
CA PHE A 5 -1.44 -17.26 -12.66
C PHE A 5 -1.27 -18.66 -12.07
N SER A 6 -1.98 -19.01 -11.00
CA SER A 6 -1.82 -20.33 -10.37
C SER A 6 -2.60 -21.45 -11.08
N GLY A 7 -3.58 -21.11 -11.91
CA GLY A 7 -4.36 -22.08 -12.68
C GLY A 7 -5.28 -22.99 -11.85
N ASP A 8 -5.33 -22.77 -10.55
CA ASP A 8 -6.03 -23.60 -9.58
C ASP A 8 -7.15 -22.81 -8.86
N ASN A 9 -8.19 -23.51 -8.39
CA ASN A 9 -9.16 -23.03 -7.41
C ASN A 9 -8.53 -22.80 -6.00
N SER A 10 -7.24 -22.49 -5.94
CA SER A 10 -6.50 -22.25 -4.73
C SER A 10 -6.89 -20.91 -4.11
N SER A 11 -6.74 -20.80 -2.80
CA SER A 11 -6.99 -19.53 -2.08
C SER A 11 -6.07 -18.42 -2.60
N ALA A 12 -6.53 -17.17 -2.52
CA ALA A 12 -5.71 -16.00 -2.88
C ALA A 12 -4.38 -15.98 -2.13
N GLU A 13 -4.37 -16.38 -0.87
CA GLU A 13 -3.16 -16.50 -0.05
C GLU A 13 -2.16 -17.51 -0.62
N PHE A 14 -2.61 -18.70 -1.01
CA PHE A 14 -1.75 -19.71 -1.63
C PHE A 14 -1.14 -19.20 -2.92
N ALA A 15 -1.93 -18.55 -3.76
CA ALA A 15 -1.46 -17.99 -5.03
C ALA A 15 -0.39 -16.91 -4.82
N VAL A 16 -0.56 -16.03 -3.83
CA VAL A 16 0.42 -15.02 -3.48
C VAL A 16 1.70 -15.66 -2.93
N LYS A 17 1.60 -16.64 -2.03
CA LYS A 17 2.76 -17.38 -1.50
C LYS A 17 3.56 -18.05 -2.62
N LYS A 18 2.88 -18.69 -3.56
CA LYS A 18 3.53 -19.33 -4.73
C LYS A 18 4.28 -18.30 -5.58
N MET A 19 3.64 -17.18 -5.89
CA MET A 19 4.26 -16.09 -6.65
C MET A 19 5.49 -15.52 -5.92
N LEU A 20 5.37 -15.23 -4.63
CA LEU A 20 6.49 -14.71 -3.83
C LEU A 20 7.62 -15.72 -3.73
N SER A 21 7.34 -17.01 -3.54
CA SER A 21 8.37 -18.05 -3.52
C SER A 21 9.18 -18.10 -4.81
N GLN A 22 8.52 -17.95 -5.96
CA GLN A 22 9.20 -17.88 -7.25
C GLN A 22 10.04 -16.61 -7.40
N ALA A 23 9.52 -15.47 -6.97
CA ALA A 23 10.25 -14.21 -7.00
C ALA A 23 11.49 -14.25 -6.10
N VAL A 24 11.36 -14.75 -4.86
CA VAL A 24 12.48 -14.92 -3.93
C VAL A 24 13.56 -15.84 -4.50
N ALA A 25 13.17 -16.95 -5.12
CA ALA A 25 14.11 -17.88 -5.76
C ALA A 25 14.92 -17.25 -6.91
N SER A 26 14.49 -16.12 -7.42
CA SER A 26 15.15 -15.38 -8.51
C SER A 26 15.99 -14.21 -8.02
N LEU A 27 15.98 -13.91 -6.71
CA LEU A 27 16.74 -12.80 -6.15
C LEU A 27 18.24 -13.14 -6.03
N THR A 28 19.05 -12.11 -6.17
CA THR A 28 20.44 -12.12 -5.66
C THR A 28 20.42 -12.03 -4.12
N PRO A 29 21.55 -12.34 -3.44
CA PRO A 29 21.60 -12.23 -1.97
C PRO A 29 21.16 -10.88 -1.41
N ASP A 30 21.48 -9.79 -2.11
CA ASP A 30 21.12 -8.40 -1.73
C ASP A 30 19.88 -7.91 -2.46
N GLY A 31 19.15 -8.80 -3.11
CA GLY A 31 17.96 -8.45 -3.87
C GLY A 31 16.73 -8.24 -3.00
N VAL A 32 15.85 -7.33 -3.43
CA VAL A 32 14.55 -7.08 -2.81
C VAL A 32 13.41 -7.21 -3.80
N ILE A 33 12.23 -7.54 -3.29
CA ILE A 33 10.97 -7.48 -4.03
C ILE A 33 10.23 -6.23 -3.56
N LEU A 34 9.75 -5.43 -4.51
CA LEU A 34 8.83 -4.34 -4.23
C LEU A 34 7.42 -4.77 -4.62
N VAL A 35 6.51 -4.77 -3.67
CA VAL A 35 5.08 -4.97 -3.88
C VAL A 35 4.38 -3.63 -3.72
N ALA A 36 3.53 -3.28 -4.68
CA ALA A 36 2.65 -2.12 -4.59
C ALA A 36 1.20 -2.59 -4.81
N ILE A 37 0.34 -2.38 -3.82
CA ILE A 37 -0.99 -2.99 -3.82
C ILE A 37 -1.98 -2.21 -2.96
N GLU A 38 -3.27 -2.30 -3.31
CA GLU A 38 -4.36 -1.75 -2.53
C GLU A 38 -4.50 -2.46 -1.18
N ASN A 39 -4.89 -1.68 -0.18
CA ASN A 39 -5.34 -2.18 1.11
C ASN A 39 -6.86 -2.39 1.08
N ARG A 40 -7.32 -3.63 1.34
CA ARG A 40 -8.77 -3.90 1.40
C ARG A 40 -9.51 -3.10 2.48
N LEU A 41 -8.81 -2.63 3.52
CA LEU A 41 -9.34 -1.78 4.60
C LEU A 41 -9.00 -0.29 4.40
N GLY A 42 -8.53 0.10 3.22
CA GLY A 42 -8.20 1.50 2.93
C GLY A 42 -9.35 2.47 3.25
N ALA A 43 -8.99 3.66 3.72
CA ALA A 43 -9.94 4.69 4.15
C ALA A 43 -11.01 4.98 3.06
N LYS A 44 -10.62 4.99 1.79
CA LYS A 44 -11.54 5.17 0.66
C LYS A 44 -12.67 4.11 0.64
N TYR A 45 -12.36 2.84 0.91
CA TYR A 45 -13.34 1.76 0.90
C TYR A 45 -14.28 1.83 2.12
N LEU A 46 -13.74 2.26 3.28
CA LEU A 46 -14.56 2.52 4.46
C LEU A 46 -15.53 3.69 4.25
N CYS A 47 -15.16 4.66 3.40
CA CYS A 47 -16.03 5.75 2.99
C CYS A 47 -17.02 5.37 1.88
N GLY A 48 -17.08 4.09 1.47
CA GLY A 48 -18.07 3.60 0.51
C GLY A 48 -17.64 3.66 -0.96
N PHE A 49 -16.36 3.96 -1.24
CA PHE A 49 -15.86 3.81 -2.61
C PHE A 49 -15.88 2.34 -3.02
N SER A 50 -16.11 2.12 -4.30
CA SER A 50 -16.10 0.76 -4.87
C SER A 50 -14.71 0.14 -4.81
N GLU A 51 -14.67 -1.13 -4.47
CA GLU A 51 -13.45 -1.92 -4.55
C GLU A 51 -12.97 -2.04 -6.00
N ASP A 52 -11.68 -1.88 -6.23
CA ASP A 52 -11.10 -1.67 -7.57
C ASP A 52 -11.24 -2.87 -8.52
N HIS A 53 -11.39 -4.09 -8.01
CA HIS A 53 -11.48 -5.31 -8.81
C HIS A 53 -12.91 -5.76 -9.08
N LEU A 54 -13.80 -5.62 -8.10
CA LEU A 54 -15.20 -6.03 -8.19
C LEU A 54 -16.14 -4.89 -8.55
N GLY A 55 -15.70 -3.63 -8.42
CA GLY A 55 -16.53 -2.45 -8.65
C GLY A 55 -17.69 -2.32 -7.65
N ARG A 56 -17.60 -2.93 -6.47
CA ARG A 56 -18.66 -2.92 -5.46
C ARG A 56 -18.19 -2.31 -4.15
N PRO A 57 -18.96 -1.39 -3.55
CA PRO A 57 -18.67 -0.86 -2.24
C PRO A 57 -18.56 -1.97 -1.19
N TRP A 58 -17.66 -1.77 -0.23
CA TRP A 58 -17.41 -2.63 0.93
C TRP A 58 -17.01 -4.10 0.64
N ALA A 59 -16.88 -4.52 -0.62
CA ALA A 59 -16.55 -5.91 -0.91
C ALA A 59 -15.26 -6.38 -0.23
N GLY A 60 -14.19 -5.60 -0.30
CA GLY A 60 -12.92 -5.89 0.38
C GLY A 60 -13.05 -5.79 1.90
N VAL A 61 -13.68 -4.73 2.40
CA VAL A 61 -13.91 -4.50 3.83
C VAL A 61 -14.65 -5.65 4.47
N ALA A 62 -15.69 -6.18 3.80
CA ALA A 62 -16.48 -7.33 4.24
C ALA A 62 -15.77 -8.68 4.04
N GLY A 63 -14.52 -8.73 3.57
CA GLY A 63 -13.78 -9.97 3.36
C GLY A 63 -14.16 -10.74 2.10
N TYR A 64 -14.58 -10.05 1.06
CA TYR A 64 -14.94 -10.63 -0.25
C TYR A 64 -16.02 -11.71 -0.18
N PRO A 65 -17.18 -11.44 0.40
CA PRO A 65 -18.24 -12.43 0.49
C PRO A 65 -18.82 -12.77 -0.89
N ARG A 66 -19.12 -14.05 -1.12
CA ARG A 66 -19.65 -14.54 -2.41
C ARG A 66 -20.91 -13.84 -2.89
N PHE A 67 -21.78 -13.43 -1.97
CA PHE A 67 -23.03 -12.73 -2.33
C PHE A 67 -22.78 -11.33 -2.95
N LEU A 68 -21.59 -10.76 -2.77
CA LEU A 68 -21.16 -9.54 -3.45
C LEU A 68 -20.49 -9.83 -4.81
N GLY A 69 -20.52 -11.08 -5.29
CA GLY A 69 -19.96 -11.47 -6.58
C GLY A 69 -18.46 -11.65 -6.54
N ALA A 70 -17.87 -11.84 -5.35
CA ALA A 70 -16.48 -12.16 -5.23
C ALA A 70 -16.20 -13.55 -5.81
N ASP A 71 -15.37 -13.59 -6.85
CA ASP A 71 -14.74 -14.80 -7.30
C ASP A 71 -13.57 -15.11 -6.35
N ALA A 72 -13.40 -16.38 -5.96
CA ALA A 72 -12.44 -16.80 -4.93
C ALA A 72 -10.98 -16.42 -5.24
N GLY A 73 -10.72 -15.96 -6.47
CA GLY A 73 -9.37 -15.75 -6.97
C GLY A 73 -8.84 -14.31 -6.93
N ILE A 74 -9.66 -13.29 -6.77
CA ILE A 74 -9.20 -11.89 -6.80
C ILE A 74 -9.52 -11.24 -5.47
N GLN A 75 -8.52 -11.11 -4.62
CA GLN A 75 -8.62 -10.47 -3.32
C GLN A 75 -7.37 -9.65 -3.04
N THR A 76 -7.55 -8.51 -2.38
CA THR A 76 -6.46 -7.77 -1.74
C THR A 76 -6.45 -8.06 -0.25
N PHE A 77 -5.32 -7.85 0.40
CA PHE A 77 -5.13 -8.13 1.83
C PHE A 77 -5.02 -6.82 2.61
N ASP A 78 -5.31 -6.87 3.89
CA ASP A 78 -4.92 -5.83 4.84
C ASP A 78 -3.47 -6.03 5.31
N SER A 79 -2.95 -5.05 6.06
CA SER A 79 -1.57 -5.09 6.58
C SER A 79 -1.32 -6.32 7.47
N VAL A 80 -2.28 -6.68 8.32
CA VAL A 80 -2.15 -7.83 9.23
C VAL A 80 -2.08 -9.15 8.46
N GLN A 81 -2.86 -9.27 7.39
CA GLN A 81 -2.82 -10.45 6.52
C GLN A 81 -1.48 -10.54 5.78
N TRP A 82 -0.95 -9.41 5.29
CA TRP A 82 0.36 -9.35 4.66
C TRP A 82 1.47 -9.74 5.63
N VAL A 83 1.49 -9.18 6.84
CA VAL A 83 2.48 -9.52 7.87
C VAL A 83 2.48 -11.01 8.15
N LYS A 84 1.31 -11.59 8.47
CA LYS A 84 1.17 -13.04 8.73
C LYS A 84 1.65 -13.91 7.56
N LEU A 85 1.35 -13.50 6.33
CA LEU A 85 1.77 -14.21 5.13
C LEU A 85 3.29 -14.20 5.01
N LEU A 86 3.93 -13.04 5.13
CA LEU A 86 5.37 -12.87 4.99
C LEU A 86 6.14 -13.54 6.12
N GLU A 87 5.66 -13.44 7.36
CA GLU A 87 6.22 -14.16 8.51
C GLU A 87 6.14 -15.68 8.33
N SER A 88 5.02 -16.20 7.81
CA SER A 88 4.88 -17.64 7.51
C SER A 88 5.87 -18.16 6.48
N MET A 89 6.44 -17.26 5.68
CA MET A 89 7.49 -17.53 4.68
C MET A 89 8.89 -17.18 5.20
N THR A 90 9.03 -16.73 6.44
CA THR A 90 10.29 -16.27 7.05
C THR A 90 10.95 -15.12 6.27
N LEU A 91 10.15 -14.31 5.58
CA LEU A 91 10.61 -13.16 4.80
C LEU A 91 10.64 -11.90 5.67
N LYS A 92 11.73 -11.14 5.55
CA LYS A 92 11.88 -9.82 6.16
C LYS A 92 11.16 -8.79 5.32
N HIS A 93 10.52 -7.81 5.95
CA HIS A 93 9.73 -6.82 5.23
C HIS A 93 9.64 -5.51 5.99
N ARG A 94 9.42 -4.44 5.24
CA ARG A 94 9.09 -3.11 5.74
C ARG A 94 7.98 -2.53 4.86
N PHE A 95 7.05 -1.83 5.50
CA PHE A 95 6.00 -1.11 4.80
C PHE A 95 6.40 0.33 4.53
N PHE A 96 5.84 0.88 3.47
CA PHE A 96 5.73 2.30 3.24
C PHE A 96 4.37 2.61 2.64
N TYR A 97 3.91 3.83 2.83
CA TYR A 97 2.55 4.24 2.47
C TYR A 97 2.62 5.27 1.35
N PRO A 98 2.27 4.88 0.11
CA PRO A 98 2.14 5.81 -1.02
C PRO A 98 0.88 6.65 -0.87
N LEU A 99 1.00 7.96 -0.92
CA LEU A 99 -0.10 8.90 -0.79
C LEU A 99 -0.32 9.67 -2.09
N PRO A 100 -1.57 9.86 -2.56
CA PRO A 100 -2.81 9.27 -2.03
C PRO A 100 -3.00 7.79 -2.35
N ASP A 101 -2.27 7.24 -3.32
CA ASP A 101 -2.36 5.85 -3.78
C ASP A 101 -1.08 5.45 -4.52
N TYR A 102 -0.72 4.15 -4.51
CA TYR A 102 0.49 3.65 -5.16
C TYR A 102 0.51 3.85 -6.69
N LYS A 103 -0.65 4.02 -7.33
CA LYS A 103 -0.75 4.23 -8.77
C LYS A 103 -0.20 5.58 -9.21
N LEU A 104 -0.39 6.60 -8.38
CA LEU A 104 0.04 7.97 -8.64
C LEU A 104 0.52 8.63 -7.33
N PRO A 105 1.61 8.13 -6.74
CA PRO A 105 2.07 8.66 -5.45
C PRO A 105 2.59 10.09 -5.60
N GLN A 106 2.20 10.94 -4.68
CA GLN A 106 2.72 12.29 -4.49
C GLN A 106 3.67 12.35 -3.29
N ALA A 107 3.49 11.42 -2.37
CA ALA A 107 4.40 11.22 -1.26
C ALA A 107 4.54 9.75 -0.92
N LEU A 108 5.66 9.39 -0.34
CA LEU A 108 5.92 8.08 0.27
C LEU A 108 6.27 8.31 1.74
N VAL A 109 5.65 7.56 2.64
CA VAL A 109 5.91 7.62 4.08
C VAL A 109 6.29 6.24 4.57
N SER A 110 7.41 6.11 5.25
CA SER A 110 7.85 4.83 5.79
C SER A 110 7.05 4.44 7.04
N GLU A 111 6.94 3.15 7.27
CA GLU A 111 6.34 2.57 8.47
C GLU A 111 6.91 3.19 9.74
N GLY A 112 6.04 3.55 10.67
CA GLY A 112 6.41 4.17 11.95
C GLY A 112 6.95 5.60 11.85
N ALA A 113 7.02 6.18 10.65
CA ALA A 113 7.40 7.58 10.50
C ALA A 113 6.20 8.48 10.84
N ALA A 114 6.43 9.45 11.75
CA ALA A 114 5.46 10.51 11.96
C ALA A 114 5.29 11.29 10.66
N MET A 115 4.06 11.36 10.15
CA MET A 115 3.77 12.18 8.98
C MET A 115 4.04 13.65 9.30
N ALA A 116 4.94 14.25 8.52
CA ALA A 116 5.14 15.70 8.65
C ALA A 116 3.82 16.43 8.40
N PRO A 117 3.53 17.53 9.10
CA PRO A 117 2.27 18.28 8.94
C PRO A 117 1.93 18.71 7.51
N GLY A 118 2.85 18.64 6.57
CA GLY A 118 2.62 18.92 5.15
C GLY A 118 2.36 17.72 4.27
N ALA A 119 2.65 16.50 4.72
CA ALA A 119 2.49 15.30 3.88
C ALA A 119 1.01 14.95 3.64
N LEU A 120 0.16 15.13 4.65
CA LEU A 120 -1.30 15.06 4.48
C LEU A 120 -1.82 16.12 3.51
N ALA A 121 -1.29 17.35 3.56
CA ALA A 121 -1.69 18.41 2.63
C ALA A 121 -1.35 18.09 1.16
N VAL A 122 -0.36 17.26 0.91
CA VAL A 122 -0.04 16.77 -0.44
C VAL A 122 -1.05 15.71 -0.89
N ALA A 123 -1.38 14.78 -0.02
CA ALA A 123 -2.44 13.79 -0.28
C ALA A 123 -3.80 14.48 -0.54
N ASP A 124 -4.05 15.60 0.09
CA ASP A 124 -5.27 16.41 -0.05
C ASP A 124 -5.47 17.02 -1.43
N ARG A 125 -4.41 17.30 -2.18
CA ARG A 125 -4.50 17.95 -3.49
C ARG A 125 -5.15 17.08 -4.56
N PHE A 126 -5.09 15.77 -4.40
CA PHE A 126 -5.42 14.83 -5.48
C PHE A 126 -6.65 13.98 -5.21
N GLY A 127 -7.20 14.02 -4.00
CA GLY A 127 -8.35 13.21 -3.61
C GLY A 127 -8.10 11.70 -3.72
N PRO A 128 -9.07 10.87 -3.35
CA PRO A 128 -8.94 9.42 -3.46
C PRO A 128 -8.88 8.99 -4.93
N VAL A 129 -7.89 8.18 -5.27
CA VAL A 129 -7.80 7.57 -6.61
C VAL A 129 -8.76 6.38 -6.64
N SER A 130 -9.89 6.54 -7.33
CA SER A 130 -10.83 5.44 -7.61
C SER A 130 -10.92 5.20 -9.10
N ARG A 131 -10.87 3.93 -9.52
CA ARG A 131 -11.10 3.53 -10.92
C ARG A 131 -12.57 3.51 -11.31
N SER A 132 -13.48 3.43 -10.36
CA SER A 132 -14.90 3.40 -10.63
C SER A 132 -15.43 4.81 -10.85
N SER A 133 -15.64 5.17 -12.10
CA SER A 133 -16.44 6.32 -12.49
C SER A 133 -17.88 6.10 -12.00
N GLY A 134 -18.28 6.73 -10.90
CA GLY A 134 -19.67 6.81 -10.54
C GLY A 134 -20.08 6.55 -9.10
N THR A 135 -19.21 6.13 -8.23
CA THR A 135 -19.50 6.08 -6.78
C THR A 135 -18.75 7.19 -6.07
N ASN A 136 -19.42 8.30 -5.85
CA ASN A 136 -19.00 9.24 -4.83
C ASN A 136 -19.06 8.51 -3.48
N GLY A 137 -18.00 8.56 -2.71
CA GLY A 137 -17.99 8.00 -1.36
C GLY A 137 -19.15 8.59 -0.54
N MET A 138 -19.67 7.80 0.39
CA MET A 138 -20.74 8.22 1.31
C MET A 138 -20.22 9.15 2.41
N ALA A 139 -18.89 9.20 2.59
CA ALA A 139 -18.24 10.07 3.56
C ALA A 139 -16.97 10.71 2.94
N PRO A 140 -16.56 11.88 3.41
CA PRO A 140 -15.35 12.55 2.92
C PRO A 140 -14.10 11.79 3.37
N VAL A 141 -13.43 11.10 2.44
CA VAL A 141 -12.23 10.28 2.68
C VAL A 141 -11.14 11.06 3.42
N ARG A 142 -10.95 12.32 3.04
CA ARG A 142 -9.95 13.20 3.68
C ARG A 142 -10.16 13.31 5.18
N LEU A 143 -11.37 13.58 5.62
CA LEU A 143 -11.67 13.72 7.06
C LEU A 143 -11.45 12.38 7.78
N GLN A 144 -11.77 11.28 7.12
CA GLN A 144 -11.54 9.95 7.67
C GLN A 144 -10.04 9.64 7.77
N GLN A 145 -9.25 9.97 6.75
CA GLN A 145 -7.79 9.82 6.78
C GLN A 145 -7.16 10.66 7.89
N THR A 146 -7.57 11.92 8.04
CA THR A 146 -7.11 12.79 9.14
C THR A 146 -7.42 12.19 10.50
N ALA A 147 -8.64 11.67 10.70
CA ALA A 147 -9.02 11.03 11.95
C ALA A 147 -8.20 9.75 12.25
N PHE A 148 -7.88 8.97 11.23
CA PHE A 148 -7.00 7.81 11.38
C PHE A 148 -5.56 8.22 11.71
N HIS A 149 -5.07 9.27 11.07
CA HIS A 149 -3.75 9.83 11.37
C HIS A 149 -3.66 10.30 12.82
N ASP A 150 -4.62 11.11 13.28
CA ASP A 150 -4.68 11.62 14.65
C ASP A 150 -4.77 10.48 15.69
N ALA A 151 -5.34 9.35 15.29
CA ALA A 151 -5.44 8.14 16.10
C ALA A 151 -4.21 7.20 16.00
N GLY A 152 -3.22 7.50 15.13
CA GLY A 152 -2.07 6.62 14.87
C GLY A 152 -2.43 5.31 14.17
N LEU A 153 -3.44 5.35 13.29
CA LEU A 153 -3.98 4.16 12.60
C LEU A 153 -3.65 4.14 11.11
N ASP A 154 -2.69 4.96 10.66
CA ASP A 154 -2.29 5.03 9.25
C ASP A 154 -1.86 3.67 8.70
N ASP A 155 -1.11 2.90 9.48
CA ASP A 155 -0.60 1.58 9.10
C ASP A 155 -1.72 0.58 8.75
N TYR A 156 -2.90 0.77 9.33
CA TYR A 156 -4.05 -0.12 9.09
C TYR A 156 -4.94 0.35 7.96
N PHE A 157 -5.08 1.68 7.78
CA PHE A 157 -6.13 2.27 6.94
C PHE A 157 -5.58 3.11 5.78
N ALA A 158 -4.27 3.11 5.53
CA ALA A 158 -3.74 3.64 4.29
C ALA A 158 -4.44 2.98 3.08
N ASP A 159 -4.71 3.75 2.03
CA ASP A 159 -5.45 3.24 0.85
C ASP A 159 -4.68 2.19 0.07
N SER A 160 -3.36 2.19 0.19
CA SER A 160 -2.47 1.23 -0.45
C SER A 160 -1.17 1.06 0.32
N PHE A 161 -0.46 -0.02 0.03
CA PHE A 161 0.84 -0.34 0.57
C PHE A 161 1.90 -0.37 -0.52
N GLY A 162 3.11 0.07 -0.17
CA GLY A 162 4.34 -0.44 -0.72
C GLY A 162 4.98 -1.36 0.31
N ILE A 163 5.48 -2.51 -0.10
CA ILE A 163 6.15 -3.47 0.78
C ILE A 163 7.49 -3.80 0.17
N VAL A 164 8.57 -3.54 0.91
CA VAL A 164 9.91 -4.02 0.59
C VAL A 164 10.08 -5.37 1.26
N ILE A 165 10.43 -6.39 0.51
CA ILE A 165 10.58 -7.77 0.99
C ILE A 165 11.96 -8.26 0.62
N GLY A 166 12.69 -8.86 1.57
CA GLY A 166 14.02 -9.39 1.38
C GLY A 166 14.32 -10.61 2.26
N ALA A 167 15.50 -11.19 2.09
CA ALA A 167 15.97 -12.31 2.89
C ALA A 167 16.50 -11.89 4.26
N ALA A 168 17.05 -10.66 4.39
CA ALA A 168 17.65 -10.12 5.59
C ALA A 168 17.14 -8.70 5.90
N ASN A 169 17.20 -8.31 7.18
CA ASN A 169 16.69 -6.99 7.61
C ASN A 169 17.55 -5.84 7.05
N ASP A 170 18.88 -5.98 7.08
CA ASP A 170 19.82 -4.98 6.57
C ASP A 170 19.54 -4.63 5.11
N VAL A 171 19.28 -5.61 4.27
CA VAL A 171 18.92 -5.43 2.85
C VAL A 171 17.63 -4.65 2.70
N VAL A 172 16.62 -4.95 3.54
CA VAL A 172 15.32 -4.26 3.50
C VAL A 172 15.46 -2.83 4.04
N ASP A 173 16.24 -2.63 5.11
CA ASP A 173 16.44 -1.33 5.73
C ASP A 173 17.26 -0.38 4.85
N GLU A 174 18.17 -0.88 4.02
CA GLU A 174 18.92 -0.07 3.04
C GLU A 174 18.00 0.59 2.00
N VAL A 175 16.91 -0.05 1.63
CA VAL A 175 15.96 0.50 0.65
C VAL A 175 15.13 1.62 1.25
N LEU A 176 14.75 1.53 2.53
CA LEU A 176 13.89 2.49 3.21
C LEU A 176 14.69 3.43 4.12
N THR A 177 15.59 4.21 3.52
CA THR A 177 16.45 5.17 4.23
C THR A 177 15.78 6.51 4.57
N HIS A 178 14.57 6.74 4.07
CA HIS A 178 13.82 7.97 4.28
C HIS A 178 12.60 7.73 5.15
N GLN A 179 12.32 8.67 6.06
CA GLN A 179 11.07 8.67 6.80
C GLN A 179 9.90 9.02 5.87
N TRP A 180 10.13 10.02 5.02
CA TRP A 180 9.16 10.39 3.98
C TRP A 180 9.85 11.07 2.80
N VAL A 181 9.20 10.99 1.65
CA VAL A 181 9.58 11.67 0.40
C VAL A 181 8.32 12.32 -0.18
N VAL A 182 8.39 13.59 -0.56
CA VAL A 182 7.32 14.32 -1.25
C VAL A 182 7.80 14.73 -2.62
N PHE A 183 7.04 14.42 -3.66
CA PHE A 183 7.36 14.77 -5.04
C PHE A 183 6.69 16.09 -5.42
N ASP A 184 7.47 17.04 -5.96
CA ASP A 184 6.96 18.35 -6.41
C ASP A 184 6.28 18.23 -7.79
N GLN A 185 6.93 17.54 -8.73
CA GLN A 185 6.41 17.32 -10.07
C GLN A 185 6.72 15.91 -10.58
N PRO A 186 5.92 14.90 -10.22
CA PRO A 186 6.22 13.50 -10.53
C PRO A 186 6.24 13.18 -12.04
N TRP A 187 5.79 14.10 -12.89
CA TRP A 187 5.66 13.88 -14.33
C TRP A 187 6.61 14.70 -15.20
N ALA A 188 7.41 15.58 -14.64
CA ALA A 188 8.26 16.53 -15.36
C ALA A 188 9.73 16.07 -15.48
N GLY A 189 10.00 14.86 -15.92
CA GLY A 189 11.37 14.41 -16.15
C GLY A 189 12.07 13.88 -14.89
N LYS A 190 13.11 14.55 -14.39
CA LYS A 190 13.81 14.11 -13.16
C LYS A 190 12.91 14.35 -11.95
N PRO A 191 12.79 13.38 -11.02
CA PRO A 191 12.05 13.59 -9.80
C PRO A 191 12.67 14.75 -9.01
N GLN A 192 11.83 15.67 -8.59
CA GLN A 192 12.19 16.77 -7.70
C GLN A 192 11.26 16.74 -6.50
N GLY A 193 11.76 17.13 -5.34
CA GLY A 193 10.94 17.15 -4.16
C GLY A 193 11.72 17.37 -2.86
N LEU A 194 11.10 17.02 -1.76
CA LEU A 194 11.65 17.06 -0.43
C LEU A 194 11.68 15.66 0.17
N ALA A 195 12.78 15.32 0.82
CA ALA A 195 12.91 14.06 1.54
C ALA A 195 13.49 14.29 2.94
N LEU A 196 13.00 13.53 3.91
CA LEU A 196 13.57 13.45 5.26
C LEU A 196 14.14 12.06 5.47
N ARG A 197 15.43 11.96 5.70
CA ARG A 197 16.10 10.70 6.03
C ARG A 197 15.88 10.31 7.49
N VAL A 198 15.94 9.03 7.76
CA VAL A 198 15.95 8.52 9.13
C VAL A 198 17.12 9.11 9.91
N GLY A 199 16.83 9.68 11.10
CA GLY A 199 17.82 10.33 11.95
C GLY A 199 18.10 11.82 11.63
N GLU A 200 17.57 12.38 10.54
CA GLU A 200 17.64 13.81 10.22
C GLU A 200 16.42 14.54 10.77
N GLN A 201 16.64 15.83 11.12
CA GLN A 201 15.54 16.70 11.59
C GLN A 201 15.08 17.69 10.52
N THR A 202 15.87 17.88 9.47
CA THR A 202 15.59 18.85 8.42
C THR A 202 15.48 18.16 7.07
N PRO A 203 14.37 18.36 6.33
CA PRO A 203 14.21 17.80 5.00
C PRO A 203 15.18 18.45 4.00
N ARG A 204 15.58 17.69 2.99
CA ARG A 204 16.43 18.16 1.90
C ARG A 204 15.71 18.05 0.57
N ALA A 205 15.97 19.00 -0.33
CA ALA A 205 15.56 18.93 -1.71
C ALA A 205 16.43 17.91 -2.49
N PHE A 206 15.86 17.26 -3.48
CA PHE A 206 16.55 16.37 -4.43
C PHE A 206 16.10 16.64 -5.86
#